data_feb8858660d266f67966be59992c4521
#
_entry.id   feb8858660d266f67966be59992c4521
#
_cell.length_a   1.000
_cell.length_b   1.000
_cell.length_c   1.000
_cell.angle_alpha   90.00
_cell.angle_beta   90.00
_cell.angle_gamma   90.00
#
_symmetry.space_group_name_H-M   'P 1'
#
loop_
_entity.id
_entity.type
_entity.pdbx_description
1 polymer ?
#
loop_
_entity_poly.entity_id
_entity_poly.type
_entity_poly.pdbx_seq_one_letter_code
_entity_poly.pdbx_strand_id
1 'polypeptide(L)'
;MEIVLINALPGDYAAGDSDLADIVEREAEFKETIEDAIFYSTTLNCPRIHIIAGVLKAHFAHEVALSVLSENLKYASDLCAEAGIKVLTEPLNTIDVPWYLIGHTIQARNLMAIINSENLFLQYDLYHCGMNGENLEDSIKSNLNVIDYIQVAGVLGRAEPDIGDIDFKKSLKFGYRGWVGGVYTLQTHTLEGMKWASVYGIGSPFQTV
;
A
#
# COMPACT_ATOMS: atom_id res chain seq x y z
N MET A 1 -4.31 15.30 -15.59
CA MET A 1 -3.85 14.69 -14.32
C MET A 1 -4.47 13.29 -14.29
N GLU A 2 -3.69 12.26 -14.05
CA GLU A 2 -4.14 10.88 -13.96
C GLU A 2 -4.18 10.49 -12.47
N ILE A 3 -5.28 9.86 -12.03
CA ILE A 3 -5.40 9.29 -10.69
C ILE A 3 -5.06 7.82 -10.81
N VAL A 4 -4.00 7.38 -10.15
CA VAL A 4 -3.43 6.03 -10.33
C VAL A 4 -3.75 5.06 -9.19
N LEU A 5 -4.19 5.61 -8.05
CA LEU A 5 -4.54 4.88 -6.84
C LEU A 5 -5.53 5.70 -6.01
N ILE A 6 -6.52 5.05 -5.42
CA ILE A 6 -7.33 5.59 -4.32
C ILE A 6 -7.33 4.61 -3.15
N ASN A 7 -7.57 5.11 -1.94
CA ASN A 7 -7.80 4.26 -0.78
C ASN A 7 -9.30 3.98 -0.63
N ALA A 8 -9.68 2.74 -0.32
CA ALA A 8 -10.98 2.48 0.27
C ALA A 8 -11.05 3.14 1.66
N LEU A 9 -12.24 3.56 2.07
CA LEU A 9 -12.41 4.15 3.40
C LEU A 9 -12.12 3.10 4.48
N PRO A 10 -11.20 3.38 5.42
CA PRO A 10 -10.85 2.42 6.46
C PRO A 10 -11.81 2.43 7.66
N GLY A 11 -12.89 3.19 7.59
CA GLY A 11 -13.83 3.53 8.65
C GLY A 11 -13.99 5.04 8.80
N ASP A 12 -14.53 5.51 9.92
CA ASP A 12 -14.61 6.95 10.23
C ASP A 12 -13.23 7.48 10.69
N TYR A 13 -12.39 7.80 9.71
CA TYR A 13 -11.04 8.27 9.95
C TYR A 13 -11.00 9.56 10.82
N ALA A 14 -12.05 10.41 10.71
CA ALA A 14 -12.15 11.63 11.51
C ALA A 14 -12.39 11.32 13.00
N ALA A 15 -13.02 10.20 13.30
CA ALA A 15 -13.19 9.67 14.67
C ALA A 15 -12.00 8.82 15.14
N GLY A 16 -10.94 8.67 14.33
CA GLY A 16 -9.77 7.84 14.63
C GLY A 16 -9.99 6.36 14.37
N ASP A 17 -10.97 6.01 13.54
CA ASP A 17 -11.26 4.64 13.14
C ASP A 17 -10.55 4.32 11.81
N SER A 18 -9.74 3.25 11.80
CA SER A 18 -8.91 2.87 10.64
C SER A 18 -8.83 1.37 10.41
N ASP A 19 -9.78 0.59 10.97
CA ASP A 19 -9.62 -0.86 11.11
C ASP A 19 -10.79 -1.65 10.51
N LEU A 20 -11.52 -1.07 9.56
CA LEU A 20 -12.75 -1.66 9.04
C LEU A 20 -12.56 -3.04 8.39
N ALA A 21 -11.39 -3.28 7.81
CA ALA A 21 -11.11 -4.49 7.04
C ALA A 21 -10.89 -5.75 7.90
N ASP A 22 -10.61 -5.61 9.21
CA ASP A 22 -10.21 -6.71 10.10
C ASP A 22 -11.18 -6.97 11.27
N ILE A 23 -12.34 -6.28 11.30
CA ILE A 23 -13.32 -6.39 12.41
C ILE A 23 -14.54 -7.20 12.00
N VAL A 24 -14.77 -8.31 12.72
CA VAL A 24 -15.85 -9.28 12.46
C VAL A 24 -17.25 -8.65 12.40
N GLU A 25 -17.55 -7.68 13.27
CA GLU A 25 -18.88 -7.08 13.34
C GLU A 25 -19.12 -6.01 12.26
N ARG A 26 -18.12 -5.73 11.40
CA ARG A 26 -18.18 -4.63 10.43
C ARG A 26 -18.06 -5.06 8.96
N GLU A 27 -18.24 -6.36 8.66
CA GLU A 27 -18.11 -6.87 7.28
C GLU A 27 -19.13 -6.22 6.33
N ALA A 28 -20.34 -5.91 6.81
CA ALA A 28 -21.36 -5.24 5.99
C ALA A 28 -20.92 -3.81 5.62
N GLU A 29 -20.40 -3.06 6.58
CA GLU A 29 -19.86 -1.72 6.37
C GLU A 29 -18.64 -1.76 5.45
N PHE A 30 -17.74 -2.73 5.63
CA PHE A 30 -16.60 -2.93 4.72
C PHE A 30 -17.07 -3.12 3.27
N LYS A 31 -18.09 -3.95 3.03
CA LYS A 31 -18.62 -4.19 1.69
C LYS A 31 -19.17 -2.92 1.05
N GLU A 32 -19.89 -2.10 1.81
CA GLU A 32 -20.40 -0.80 1.34
C GLU A 32 -19.24 0.12 0.94
N THR A 33 -18.15 0.18 1.73
CA THR A 33 -16.99 1.01 1.37
C THR A 33 -16.28 0.53 0.11
N ILE A 34 -16.28 -0.78 -0.18
CA ILE A 34 -15.71 -1.32 -1.42
C ILE A 34 -16.58 -0.95 -2.62
N GLU A 35 -17.91 -1.02 -2.51
CA GLU A 35 -18.82 -0.57 -3.57
C GLU A 35 -18.63 0.91 -3.88
N ASP A 36 -18.52 1.76 -2.86
CA ASP A 36 -18.22 3.17 -3.00
C ASP A 36 -16.85 3.40 -3.66
N ALA A 37 -15.82 2.68 -3.23
CA ALA A 37 -14.49 2.78 -3.82
C ALA A 37 -14.49 2.40 -5.31
N ILE A 38 -15.23 1.36 -5.71
CA ILE A 38 -15.40 0.96 -7.11
C ILE A 38 -16.10 2.07 -7.90
N PHE A 39 -17.14 2.67 -7.34
CA PHE A 39 -17.86 3.77 -7.99
C PHE A 39 -16.94 4.97 -8.25
N TYR A 40 -16.16 5.40 -7.25
CA TYR A 40 -15.20 6.49 -7.40
C TYR A 40 -14.07 6.12 -8.35
N SER A 41 -13.51 4.92 -8.22
CA SER A 41 -12.43 4.42 -9.08
C SER A 41 -12.84 4.42 -10.55
N THR A 42 -14.01 3.89 -10.85
CA THR A 42 -14.59 3.89 -12.20
C THR A 42 -14.82 5.30 -12.73
N THR A 43 -15.42 6.18 -11.91
CA THR A 43 -15.72 7.57 -12.27
C THR A 43 -14.45 8.37 -12.60
N LEU A 44 -13.37 8.10 -11.86
CA LEU A 44 -12.08 8.78 -11.99
C LEU A 44 -11.12 8.08 -12.97
N ASN A 45 -11.52 6.96 -13.58
CA ASN A 45 -10.65 6.07 -14.35
C ASN A 45 -9.38 5.67 -13.57
N CYS A 46 -9.53 5.43 -12.26
CA CYS A 46 -8.44 5.02 -11.40
C CYS A 46 -8.30 3.49 -11.42
N PRO A 47 -7.14 2.93 -11.77
CA PRO A 47 -7.01 1.48 -11.96
C PRO A 47 -6.76 0.68 -10.69
N ARG A 48 -6.64 1.34 -9.53
CA ARG A 48 -6.22 0.69 -8.27
C ARG A 48 -6.99 1.19 -7.07
N ILE A 49 -7.33 0.26 -6.17
CA ILE A 49 -7.88 0.54 -4.84
C ILE A 49 -6.94 -0.08 -3.81
N HIS A 50 -6.43 0.73 -2.89
CA HIS A 50 -5.68 0.25 -1.73
C HIS A 50 -6.61 0.02 -0.55
N ILE A 51 -6.42 -1.11 0.15
CA ILE A 51 -7.15 -1.49 1.35
C ILE A 51 -6.17 -1.60 2.51
N ILE A 52 -6.39 -0.78 3.54
CA ILE A 52 -5.62 -0.80 4.78
C ILE A 52 -6.00 -2.05 5.59
N ALA A 53 -5.00 -2.79 6.07
CA ALA A 53 -5.23 -4.04 6.78
C ALA A 53 -5.77 -3.87 8.22
N GLY A 54 -5.55 -2.70 8.82
CA GLY A 54 -6.00 -2.40 10.17
C GLY A 54 -4.98 -2.67 11.27
N VAL A 55 -5.33 -2.22 12.49
CA VAL A 55 -4.53 -2.34 13.71
C VAL A 55 -5.23 -3.28 14.69
N LEU A 56 -4.54 -4.32 15.15
CA LEU A 56 -5.09 -5.31 16.05
C LEU A 56 -5.63 -4.68 17.33
N LYS A 57 -6.92 -4.80 17.57
CA LYS A 57 -7.55 -4.34 18.81
C LYS A 57 -7.22 -5.31 19.95
N ALA A 58 -7.00 -4.78 21.14
CA ALA A 58 -6.54 -5.54 22.33
C ALA A 58 -7.46 -6.71 22.75
N HIS A 59 -8.71 -6.71 22.31
CA HIS A 59 -9.70 -7.73 22.65
C HIS A 59 -9.93 -8.78 21.56
N PHE A 60 -9.27 -8.66 20.39
CA PHE A 60 -9.34 -9.66 19.33
C PHE A 60 -8.09 -10.55 19.30
N ALA A 61 -8.30 -11.82 19.01
CA ALA A 61 -7.20 -12.71 18.69
C ALA A 61 -6.65 -12.38 17.30
N HIS A 62 -5.33 -12.37 17.16
CA HIS A 62 -4.64 -12.05 15.91
C HIS A 62 -5.09 -12.94 14.75
N GLU A 63 -5.29 -14.24 14.99
CA GLU A 63 -5.74 -15.19 13.98
C GLU A 63 -7.15 -14.89 13.49
N VAL A 64 -8.02 -14.39 14.38
CA VAL A 64 -9.39 -14.00 14.00
C VAL A 64 -9.36 -12.76 13.10
N ALA A 65 -8.61 -11.72 13.49
CA ALA A 65 -8.45 -10.52 12.69
C ALA A 65 -7.86 -10.83 11.30
N LEU A 66 -6.85 -11.69 11.22
CA LEU A 66 -6.28 -12.14 9.95
C LEU A 66 -7.27 -12.94 9.09
N SER A 67 -8.12 -13.76 9.70
CA SER A 67 -9.15 -14.51 8.96
C SER A 67 -10.15 -13.56 8.34
N VAL A 68 -10.66 -12.58 9.10
CA VAL A 68 -11.59 -11.57 8.61
C VAL A 68 -10.97 -10.74 7.51
N LEU A 69 -9.74 -10.26 7.72
CA LEU A 69 -8.99 -9.54 6.70
C LEU A 69 -8.85 -10.36 5.41
N SER A 70 -8.55 -11.67 5.53
CA SER A 70 -8.41 -12.55 4.36
C SER A 70 -9.72 -12.67 3.57
N GLU A 71 -10.84 -12.85 4.26
CA GLU A 71 -12.17 -12.96 3.64
C GLU A 71 -12.58 -11.64 2.98
N ASN A 72 -12.35 -10.52 3.64
CA ASN A 72 -12.65 -9.20 3.14
C ASN A 72 -11.78 -8.83 1.93
N LEU A 73 -10.47 -9.10 1.97
CA LEU A 73 -9.59 -8.88 0.82
C LEU A 73 -9.96 -9.80 -0.37
N LYS A 74 -10.37 -11.03 -0.09
CA LYS A 74 -10.84 -11.94 -1.15
C LYS A 74 -12.11 -11.39 -1.81
N TYR A 75 -13.10 -10.99 -1.01
CA TYR A 75 -14.33 -10.36 -1.50
C TYR A 75 -14.04 -9.12 -2.34
N ALA A 76 -13.22 -8.20 -1.83
CA ALA A 76 -12.87 -6.98 -2.53
C ALA A 76 -12.13 -7.27 -3.84
N SER A 77 -11.20 -8.24 -3.82
CA SER A 77 -10.44 -8.63 -5.02
C SER A 77 -11.34 -9.19 -6.12
N ASP A 78 -12.29 -10.03 -5.76
CA ASP A 78 -13.24 -10.63 -6.72
C ASP A 78 -14.15 -9.56 -7.32
N LEU A 79 -14.74 -8.70 -6.48
CA LEU A 79 -15.66 -7.64 -6.92
C LEU A 79 -14.94 -6.58 -7.77
N CYS A 80 -13.75 -6.14 -7.38
CA CYS A 80 -12.95 -5.18 -8.13
C CYS A 80 -12.47 -5.75 -9.48
N ALA A 81 -12.20 -7.06 -9.56
CA ALA A 81 -11.83 -7.72 -10.82
C ALA A 81 -12.91 -7.60 -11.89
N GLU A 82 -14.19 -7.69 -11.50
CA GLU A 82 -15.34 -7.51 -12.41
C GLU A 82 -15.38 -6.10 -13.01
N ALA A 83 -14.89 -5.11 -12.28
CA ALA A 83 -14.77 -3.72 -12.74
C ALA A 83 -13.43 -3.41 -13.43
N GLY A 84 -12.51 -4.38 -13.55
CA GLY A 84 -11.17 -4.18 -14.11
C GLY A 84 -10.24 -3.35 -13.22
N ILE A 85 -10.52 -3.30 -11.90
CA ILE A 85 -9.78 -2.53 -10.90
C ILE A 85 -8.94 -3.48 -10.05
N LYS A 86 -7.66 -3.18 -9.86
CA LYS A 86 -6.76 -3.96 -9.01
C LYS A 86 -6.91 -3.59 -7.55
N VAL A 87 -6.84 -4.58 -6.66
CA VAL A 87 -6.79 -4.38 -5.22
C VAL A 87 -5.35 -4.47 -4.73
N LEU A 88 -4.96 -3.52 -3.88
CA LEU A 88 -3.65 -3.49 -3.26
C LEU A 88 -3.78 -3.56 -1.75
N THR A 89 -2.83 -4.24 -1.11
CA THR A 89 -2.61 -4.21 0.34
C THR A 89 -1.16 -3.87 0.63
N GLU A 90 -0.88 -3.26 1.78
CA GLU A 90 0.41 -2.69 2.12
C GLU A 90 0.88 -3.12 3.51
N PRO A 91 2.11 -3.61 3.65
CA PRO A 91 2.74 -3.75 4.96
C PRO A 91 3.19 -2.38 5.49
N LEU A 92 2.73 -2.01 6.69
CA LEU A 92 3.16 -0.80 7.38
C LEU A 92 4.11 -1.15 8.53
N ASN A 93 5.19 -0.38 8.69
CA ASN A 93 6.14 -0.62 9.77
C ASN A 93 5.49 -0.48 11.16
N THR A 94 5.86 -1.35 12.08
CA THR A 94 5.28 -1.40 13.43
C THR A 94 5.87 -0.38 14.40
N ILE A 95 6.82 0.43 13.94
CA ILE A 95 7.38 1.55 14.71
C ILE A 95 6.41 2.74 14.65
N ASP A 96 5.96 3.11 13.44
CA ASP A 96 5.01 4.21 13.24
C ASP A 96 3.56 3.77 13.50
N VAL A 97 3.24 2.50 13.18
CA VAL A 97 1.90 1.94 13.37
C VAL A 97 2.00 0.66 14.23
N PRO A 98 2.09 0.81 15.56
CA PRO A 98 2.14 -0.34 16.46
C PRO A 98 0.93 -1.26 16.30
N TRP A 99 1.16 -2.56 16.33
CA TRP A 99 0.12 -3.60 16.23
C TRP A 99 -0.57 -3.69 14.87
N TYR A 100 -0.02 -3.06 13.82
CA TYR A 100 -0.55 -3.26 12.47
C TYR A 100 -0.47 -4.73 12.06
N LEU A 101 -1.56 -5.28 11.50
CA LEU A 101 -1.72 -6.72 11.27
C LEU A 101 -0.66 -7.32 10.33
N ILE A 102 -0.27 -6.59 9.31
CA ILE A 102 0.73 -7.01 8.33
C ILE A 102 1.94 -6.05 8.33
N GLY A 103 2.77 -6.15 9.38
CA GLY A 103 3.91 -5.24 9.60
C GLY A 103 5.09 -5.43 8.64
N HIS A 104 5.22 -6.59 7.99
CA HIS A 104 6.36 -6.94 7.14
C HIS A 104 5.92 -7.50 5.78
N THR A 105 6.77 -7.31 4.77
CA THR A 105 6.52 -7.82 3.40
C THR A 105 6.24 -9.33 3.37
N ILE A 106 6.92 -10.11 4.17
CA ILE A 106 6.70 -11.56 4.24
C ILE A 106 5.30 -11.91 4.78
N GLN A 107 4.75 -11.11 5.71
CA GLN A 107 3.40 -11.33 6.23
C GLN A 107 2.35 -11.02 5.15
N ALA A 108 2.51 -9.91 4.40
CA ALA A 108 1.66 -9.62 3.25
C ALA A 108 1.70 -10.75 2.21
N ARG A 109 2.89 -11.28 1.89
CA ARG A 109 3.06 -12.41 0.96
C ARG A 109 2.35 -13.68 1.41
N ASN A 110 2.46 -14.00 2.70
CA ASN A 110 1.78 -15.17 3.27
C ASN A 110 0.25 -14.99 3.21
N LEU A 111 -0.25 -13.80 3.54
CA LEU A 111 -1.66 -13.46 3.45
C LEU A 111 -2.17 -13.58 2.00
N MET A 112 -1.45 -13.00 1.03
CA MET A 112 -1.79 -13.10 -0.39
C MET A 112 -1.80 -14.55 -0.89
N ALA A 113 -0.87 -15.39 -0.42
CA ALA A 113 -0.82 -16.81 -0.76
C ALA A 113 -2.03 -17.58 -0.20
N ILE A 114 -2.52 -17.24 0.99
CA ILE A 114 -3.73 -17.81 1.60
C ILE A 114 -4.97 -17.39 0.81
N ILE A 115 -5.09 -16.10 0.47
CA ILE A 115 -6.22 -15.53 -0.28
C ILE A 115 -6.27 -16.09 -1.70
N ASN A 116 -5.12 -16.34 -2.31
CA ASN A 116 -4.96 -16.92 -3.65
C ASN A 116 -5.83 -16.22 -4.70
N SER A 117 -5.79 -14.90 -4.76
CA SER A 117 -6.46 -14.07 -5.77
C SER A 117 -5.47 -13.56 -6.81
N GLU A 118 -5.83 -13.64 -8.08
CA GLU A 118 -5.07 -13.07 -9.20
C GLU A 118 -5.20 -11.53 -9.28
N ASN A 119 -6.16 -10.95 -8.54
CA ASN A 119 -6.43 -9.51 -8.52
C ASN A 119 -6.01 -8.81 -7.21
N LEU A 120 -5.24 -9.49 -6.36
CA LEU A 120 -4.65 -8.91 -5.15
C LEU A 120 -3.15 -8.70 -5.35
N PHE A 121 -2.71 -7.46 -5.21
CA PHE A 121 -1.34 -7.04 -5.43
C PHE A 121 -0.73 -6.38 -4.19
N LEU A 122 0.58 -6.26 -4.20
CA LEU A 122 1.34 -5.60 -3.15
C LEU A 122 1.56 -4.11 -3.52
N GLN A 123 1.14 -3.22 -2.63
CA GLN A 123 1.68 -1.87 -2.55
C GLN A 123 2.97 -1.96 -1.73
N TYR A 124 4.09 -1.63 -2.34
CA TYR A 124 5.41 -1.75 -1.73
C TYR A 124 5.95 -0.36 -1.39
N ASP A 125 5.87 0.04 -0.12
CA ASP A 125 6.46 1.30 0.34
C ASP A 125 7.88 1.06 0.88
N LEU A 126 8.87 1.64 0.17
CA LEU A 126 10.28 1.51 0.55
C LEU A 126 10.56 2.13 1.93
N TYR A 127 9.79 3.15 2.33
CA TYR A 127 9.92 3.73 3.66
C TYR A 127 9.55 2.71 4.74
N HIS A 128 8.38 2.09 4.65
CA HIS A 128 7.94 1.11 5.65
C HIS A 128 8.86 -0.11 5.69
N CYS A 129 9.29 -0.62 4.55
CA CYS A 129 10.24 -1.73 4.48
C CYS A 129 11.62 -1.34 5.03
N GLY A 130 12.09 -0.13 4.72
CA GLY A 130 13.34 0.41 5.25
C GLY A 130 13.33 0.60 6.77
N MET A 131 12.21 1.12 7.33
CA MET A 131 12.00 1.25 8.78
C MET A 131 12.05 -0.11 9.50
N ASN A 132 11.61 -1.17 8.84
CA ASN A 132 11.69 -2.54 9.33
C ASN A 132 13.08 -3.17 9.18
N GLY A 133 14.04 -2.47 8.55
CA GLY A 133 15.38 -3.00 8.28
C GLY A 133 15.41 -4.08 7.21
N GLU A 134 14.42 -4.16 6.32
CA GLU A 134 14.40 -5.10 5.21
C GLU A 134 15.51 -4.76 4.21
N ASN A 135 16.12 -5.80 3.62
CA ASN A 135 16.98 -5.60 2.45
C ASN A 135 16.10 -5.28 1.25
N LEU A 136 15.99 -4.00 0.92
CA LEU A 136 15.06 -3.51 -0.10
C LEU A 136 15.32 -4.13 -1.49
N GLU A 137 16.59 -4.35 -1.85
CA GLU A 137 16.96 -4.93 -3.15
C GLU A 137 16.45 -6.36 -3.28
N ASP A 138 16.72 -7.19 -2.27
CA ASP A 138 16.32 -8.59 -2.27
C ASP A 138 14.79 -8.72 -2.13
N SER A 139 14.19 -7.85 -1.30
CA SER A 139 12.75 -7.80 -1.11
C SER A 139 12.02 -7.43 -2.39
N ILE A 140 12.44 -6.36 -3.11
CA ILE A 140 11.85 -5.98 -4.41
C ILE A 140 11.99 -7.13 -5.42
N LYS A 141 13.20 -7.68 -5.59
CA LYS A 141 13.45 -8.78 -6.54
C LYS A 141 12.53 -9.97 -6.30
N SER A 142 12.36 -10.34 -5.05
CA SER A 142 11.54 -11.50 -4.65
C SER A 142 10.04 -11.27 -4.83
N ASN A 143 9.61 -10.01 -4.93
CA ASN A 143 8.21 -9.61 -4.96
C ASN A 143 7.78 -8.93 -6.28
N LEU A 144 8.66 -8.80 -7.28
CA LEU A 144 8.36 -8.12 -8.55
C LEU A 144 7.08 -8.62 -9.24
N ASN A 145 6.78 -9.89 -9.10
CA ASN A 145 5.62 -10.53 -9.73
C ASN A 145 4.27 -10.16 -9.09
N VAL A 146 4.29 -9.55 -7.92
CA VAL A 146 3.07 -9.16 -7.19
C VAL A 146 3.03 -7.67 -6.82
N ILE A 147 4.13 -6.95 -6.96
CA ILE A 147 4.15 -5.50 -6.76
C ILE A 147 3.46 -4.84 -7.97
N ASP A 148 2.41 -4.05 -7.71
CA ASP A 148 1.75 -3.25 -8.75
C ASP A 148 1.89 -1.74 -8.52
N TYR A 149 2.29 -1.32 -7.32
CA TYR A 149 2.56 0.07 -6.98
C TYR A 149 3.70 0.17 -5.97
N ILE A 150 4.62 1.12 -6.18
CA ILE A 150 5.71 1.41 -5.25
C ILE A 150 5.52 2.81 -4.66
N GLN A 151 5.73 2.93 -3.35
CA GLN A 151 5.82 4.21 -2.66
C GLN A 151 7.24 4.46 -2.16
N VAL A 152 7.61 5.73 -2.10
CA VAL A 152 8.93 6.18 -1.66
C VAL A 152 8.83 7.34 -0.68
N ALA A 153 9.61 7.28 0.39
CA ALA A 153 9.92 8.39 1.28
C ALA A 153 11.25 8.13 1.97
N GLY A 154 11.94 9.19 2.41
CA GLY A 154 13.20 9.05 3.13
C GLY A 154 13.00 8.36 4.48
N VAL A 155 13.83 7.37 4.80
CA VAL A 155 13.86 6.73 6.11
C VAL A 155 14.41 7.75 7.12
N LEU A 156 13.87 7.69 8.35
CA LEU A 156 13.99 8.69 9.40
C LEU A 156 13.22 9.99 9.07
N GLY A 157 11.99 10.05 9.60
CA GLY A 157 11.13 11.23 9.53
C GLY A 157 10.25 11.32 8.30
N ARG A 158 10.23 10.29 7.44
CA ARG A 158 9.39 10.24 6.23
C ARG A 158 9.54 11.49 5.37
N ALA A 159 10.78 11.94 5.22
CA ALA A 159 11.16 13.14 4.46
C ALA A 159 11.12 12.89 2.94
N GLU A 160 11.54 13.89 2.16
CA GLU A 160 11.72 13.75 0.72
C GLU A 160 12.68 12.60 0.39
N PRO A 161 12.47 11.87 -0.72
CA PRO A 161 13.27 10.68 -1.04
C PRO A 161 14.77 10.92 -1.23
N ASP A 162 15.22 12.14 -1.43
CA ASP A 162 16.65 12.51 -1.48
C ASP A 162 17.24 12.83 -0.10
N ILE A 163 16.42 12.76 0.95
CA ILE A 163 16.83 12.93 2.35
C ILE A 163 16.73 11.58 3.05
N GLY A 164 17.85 11.01 3.48
CA GLY A 164 17.91 9.73 4.19
C GLY A 164 18.86 8.72 3.56
N ASP A 165 18.83 7.48 4.05
CA ASP A 165 19.83 6.45 3.74
C ASP A 165 19.41 5.50 2.60
N ILE A 166 18.22 5.66 2.01
CA ILE A 166 17.75 4.79 0.93
C ILE A 166 18.25 5.32 -0.42
N ASP A 167 19.04 4.52 -1.14
CA ASP A 167 19.35 4.75 -2.54
C ASP A 167 18.21 4.23 -3.44
N PHE A 168 17.20 5.09 -3.68
CA PHE A 168 16.05 4.74 -4.51
C PHE A 168 16.44 4.39 -5.95
N LYS A 169 17.47 5.04 -6.53
CA LYS A 169 17.97 4.71 -7.88
C LYS A 169 18.45 3.27 -7.94
N LYS A 170 19.16 2.85 -6.92
CA LYS A 170 19.65 1.47 -6.80
C LYS A 170 18.49 0.50 -6.58
N SER A 171 17.61 0.82 -5.64
CA SER A 171 16.47 -0.03 -5.30
C SER A 171 15.48 -0.24 -6.45
N LEU A 172 15.26 0.76 -7.30
CA LEU A 172 14.33 0.68 -8.43
C LEU A 172 14.93 0.12 -9.73
N LYS A 173 16.26 -0.08 -9.81
CA LYS A 173 16.92 -0.66 -10.99
C LYS A 173 16.59 -2.11 -11.30
N PHE A 174 15.93 -2.83 -10.39
CA PHE A 174 15.71 -4.27 -10.50
C PHE A 174 14.57 -4.70 -11.43
N GLY A 175 14.13 -3.83 -12.34
CA GLY A 175 13.20 -4.22 -13.40
C GLY A 175 11.74 -3.95 -13.10
N TYR A 176 11.42 -3.22 -12.03
CA TYR A 176 10.05 -2.72 -11.82
C TYR A 176 9.67 -1.74 -12.94
N ARG A 177 8.47 -1.92 -13.52
CA ARG A 177 7.96 -1.15 -14.67
C ARG A 177 6.64 -0.45 -14.38
N GLY A 178 6.18 -0.49 -13.12
CA GLY A 178 4.91 0.08 -12.70
C GLY A 178 5.04 1.54 -12.25
N TRP A 179 4.00 1.99 -11.56
CA TRP A 179 3.93 3.33 -11.00
C TRP A 179 4.74 3.45 -9.70
N VAL A 180 5.40 4.59 -9.56
CA VAL A 180 6.09 4.97 -8.32
C VAL A 180 5.52 6.31 -7.84
N GLY A 181 5.03 6.35 -6.61
CA GLY A 181 4.53 7.56 -5.95
C GLY A 181 5.34 7.91 -4.71
N GLY A 182 5.17 9.12 -4.20
CA GLY A 182 5.80 9.58 -2.96
C GLY A 182 4.75 9.96 -1.93
N VAL A 183 4.89 9.47 -0.71
CA VAL A 183 4.10 9.88 0.45
C VAL A 183 5.08 10.31 1.55
N TYR A 184 5.33 11.60 1.68
CA TYR A 184 6.35 12.13 2.57
C TYR A 184 5.96 13.50 3.14
N THR A 185 6.57 13.86 4.25
CA THR A 185 6.46 15.18 4.86
C THR A 185 7.56 16.07 4.30
N LEU A 186 7.20 17.18 3.65
CA LEU A 186 8.17 18.15 3.14
C LEU A 186 9.00 18.73 4.29
N GLN A 187 10.29 18.49 4.26
CA GLN A 187 11.27 19.12 5.14
C GLN A 187 11.77 20.44 4.54
N THR A 188 11.74 20.55 3.20
CA THR A 188 12.07 21.77 2.47
C THR A 188 10.79 22.41 1.96
N HIS A 189 10.49 23.64 2.36
CA HIS A 189 9.30 24.38 1.90
C HIS A 189 9.46 25.04 0.52
N THR A 190 10.32 24.52 -0.34
CA THR A 190 10.65 25.13 -1.61
C THR A 190 10.38 24.18 -2.77
N LEU A 191 10.15 24.76 -3.97
CA LEU A 191 10.11 24.01 -5.23
C LEU A 191 11.38 23.16 -5.46
N GLU A 192 12.48 23.45 -4.76
CA GLU A 192 13.70 22.63 -4.78
C GLU A 192 13.48 21.24 -4.20
N GLY A 193 12.70 21.12 -3.10
CA GLY A 193 12.33 19.83 -2.53
C GLY A 193 11.51 18.93 -3.46
N MET A 194 10.93 19.47 -4.54
CA MET A 194 10.20 18.69 -5.54
C MET A 194 11.04 18.33 -6.77
N LYS A 195 12.27 18.80 -6.89
CA LYS A 195 13.14 18.50 -8.04
C LYS A 195 13.46 17.02 -8.19
N TRP A 196 13.51 16.30 -7.09
CA TRP A 196 13.72 14.85 -7.11
C TRP A 196 12.63 14.11 -7.91
N ALA A 197 11.38 14.56 -7.91
CA ALA A 197 10.30 13.94 -8.67
C ALA A 197 10.61 13.90 -10.18
N SER A 198 11.18 14.97 -10.72
CA SER A 198 11.61 15.02 -12.13
C SER A 198 12.85 14.17 -12.40
N VAL A 199 13.76 14.06 -11.42
CA VAL A 199 15.01 13.28 -11.55
C VAL A 199 14.73 11.77 -11.52
N TYR A 200 13.71 11.35 -10.75
CA TYR A 200 13.35 9.94 -10.60
C TYR A 200 12.18 9.50 -11.49
N GLY A 201 11.63 10.40 -12.31
CA GLY A 201 10.47 10.09 -13.15
C GLY A 201 9.19 9.79 -12.38
N ILE A 202 9.08 10.26 -11.14
CA ILE A 202 7.93 10.00 -10.27
C ILE A 202 6.72 10.76 -10.80
N GLY A 203 5.62 10.04 -10.99
CA GLY A 203 4.40 10.55 -11.65
C GLY A 203 4.27 10.14 -13.12
N SER A 204 5.19 9.28 -13.61
CA SER A 204 5.05 8.59 -14.90
C SER A 204 5.39 7.10 -14.74
N PRO A 205 4.92 6.20 -15.62
CA PRO A 205 5.39 4.83 -15.63
C PRO A 205 6.90 4.81 -15.73
N PHE A 206 7.57 4.10 -14.83
CA PHE A 206 9.03 4.08 -14.77
C PHE A 206 9.57 3.47 -16.08
N GLN A 207 10.12 4.32 -16.94
CA GLN A 207 10.87 3.88 -18.11
C GLN A 207 12.35 3.86 -17.74
N THR A 208 12.93 2.67 -17.61
CA THR A 208 14.39 2.54 -17.53
C THR A 208 14.98 2.95 -18.88
N VAL A 209 15.76 3.99 -18.89
CA VAL A 209 16.70 4.30 -19.98
C VAL A 209 17.88 3.35 -19.90
#